data_74372bfb0102b3688735f34c77bcc84a
#
_entry.id   74372bfb0102b3688735f34c77bcc84a
#
_cell.length_a   1.000
_cell.length_b   1.000
_cell.length_c   1.000
_cell.angle_alpha   90.00
_cell.angle_beta   90.00
_cell.angle_gamma   90.00
#
_symmetry.space_group_name_H-M   'P 1'
#
loop_
_entity.id
_entity.type
_entity.pdbx_description
1 polymer ?
#
loop_
_entity_poly.entity_id
_entity_poly.type
_entity_poly.pdbx_seq_one_letter_code
_entity_poly.pdbx_strand_id
1 'polypeptide(L)'
;MTAARTRAATPEDVAEICLGLPEVELGTSWGDNPTYKVRGKGFVMHRPPGRTALDPATGEPFTDLLVIQVPDESDKQALVDDPTLPFFTIDHFHGYAAVLVQQSRLGEVSRDELAEILTDAWLTKAPPALRKAFLADG
;
A
#
# COMPACT_ATOMS: atom_id res chain seq x y z
N MET A 1 -1.05 25.56 7.47
CA MET A 1 -0.86 25.09 7.13
C MET A 1 -0.45 23.95 7.14
N THR A 2 0.00 23.69 7.23
CA THR A 2 0.85 22.69 6.92
C THR A 2 1.02 21.62 7.94
N ALA A 3 0.76 21.85 9.22
CA ALA A 3 0.86 20.83 10.26
C ALA A 3 -0.02 19.61 9.97
N ALA A 4 -1.22 19.83 9.44
CA ALA A 4 -2.13 18.74 9.09
C ALA A 4 -1.59 17.89 7.94
N ARG A 5 -0.82 18.50 7.04
CA ARG A 5 -0.26 17.81 5.87
C ARG A 5 0.93 16.94 6.21
N THR A 6 1.61 17.27 7.31
CA THR A 6 2.80 16.54 7.72
C THR A 6 2.57 15.64 8.92
N ARG A 7 1.31 15.51 9.37
CA ARG A 7 1.01 14.62 10.48
C ARG A 7 1.30 13.17 10.13
N ALA A 8 1.54 12.37 11.16
CA ALA A 8 1.75 10.93 11.00
C ALA A 8 0.51 10.27 10.40
N ALA A 9 0.74 9.31 9.52
CA ALA A 9 -0.34 8.55 8.92
C ALA A 9 -0.97 7.60 9.93
N THR A 10 -2.23 7.24 9.69
CA THR A 10 -2.98 6.29 10.51
C THR A 10 -3.59 5.22 9.62
N PRO A 11 -4.00 4.06 10.17
CA PRO A 11 -4.69 3.04 9.37
C PRO A 11 -5.95 3.57 8.68
N GLU A 12 -6.68 4.49 9.30
CA GLU A 12 -7.88 5.11 8.72
C GLU A 12 -7.57 5.91 7.47
N ASP A 13 -6.37 6.47 7.38
CA ASP A 13 -5.94 7.23 6.20
C ASP A 13 -5.88 6.36 4.94
N VAL A 14 -5.61 5.06 5.10
CA VAL A 14 -5.55 4.14 3.96
C VAL A 14 -6.90 4.11 3.24
N ALA A 15 -7.98 3.92 3.99
CA ALA A 15 -9.33 3.91 3.42
C ALA A 15 -9.68 5.26 2.81
N GLU A 16 -9.40 6.34 3.52
CA GLU A 16 -9.72 7.68 3.06
C GLU A 16 -9.01 8.01 1.76
N ILE A 17 -7.72 7.72 1.69
CA ILE A 17 -6.92 8.01 0.48
C ILE A 17 -7.36 7.12 -0.67
N CYS A 18 -7.45 5.81 -0.45
CA CYS A 18 -7.80 4.87 -1.51
C CYS A 18 -9.18 5.13 -2.08
N LEU A 19 -10.17 5.32 -1.22
CA LEU A 19 -11.54 5.55 -1.68
C LEU A 19 -11.73 6.94 -2.29
N GLY A 20 -10.80 7.85 -2.06
CA GLY A 20 -10.79 9.15 -2.70
C GLY A 20 -10.21 9.14 -4.11
N LEU A 21 -9.56 8.04 -4.53
CA LEU A 21 -9.02 7.94 -5.89
C LEU A 21 -10.12 7.52 -6.86
N PRO A 22 -9.99 7.91 -8.16
CA PRO A 22 -11.06 7.65 -9.14
C PRO A 22 -11.40 6.18 -9.28
N GLU A 23 -12.69 5.87 -9.28
CA GLU A 23 -13.25 4.55 -9.56
C GLU A 23 -12.75 3.42 -8.65
N VAL A 24 -12.39 3.76 -7.42
CA VAL A 24 -11.93 2.76 -6.45
C VAL A 24 -13.12 2.22 -5.66
N GLU A 25 -13.15 0.91 -5.49
CA GLU A 25 -14.13 0.21 -4.67
C GLU A 25 -13.42 -0.71 -3.70
N LEU A 26 -13.98 -0.87 -2.52
CA LEU A 26 -13.49 -1.87 -1.57
C LEU A 26 -14.17 -3.19 -1.90
N GLY A 27 -13.38 -4.17 -2.31
CA GLY A 27 -13.84 -5.52 -2.61
C GLY A 27 -13.02 -6.52 -1.82
N THR A 28 -12.83 -7.71 -2.40
CA THR A 28 -12.05 -8.77 -1.77
C THR A 28 -11.09 -9.42 -2.76
N SER A 29 -10.01 -10.02 -2.24
CA SER A 29 -9.06 -10.82 -3.01
C SER A 29 -8.56 -11.97 -2.13
N TRP A 30 -8.10 -13.05 -2.77
CA TRP A 30 -7.58 -14.21 -2.06
C TRP A 30 -8.55 -14.67 -0.97
N GLY A 31 -9.81 -14.93 -1.37
CA GLY A 31 -10.90 -15.23 -0.45
C GLY A 31 -11.58 -13.95 0.00
N ASP A 32 -11.67 -13.75 1.31
CA ASP A 32 -12.43 -12.64 1.89
C ASP A 32 -11.57 -11.47 2.34
N ASN A 33 -10.34 -11.36 1.86
CA ASN A 33 -9.44 -10.30 2.31
C ASN A 33 -9.81 -8.95 1.68
N PRO A 34 -10.07 -7.91 2.51
CA PRO A 34 -10.43 -6.59 2.00
C PRO A 34 -9.35 -6.06 1.04
N THR A 35 -9.78 -5.59 -0.12
CA THR A 35 -8.88 -5.15 -1.17
C THR A 35 -9.46 -3.90 -1.85
N TYR A 36 -8.65 -2.85 -1.95
CA TYR A 36 -9.04 -1.68 -2.73
C TYR A 36 -8.73 -1.93 -4.19
N LYS A 37 -9.74 -1.81 -5.04
CA LYS A 37 -9.67 -2.15 -6.46
C LYS A 37 -10.05 -0.99 -7.35
N VAL A 38 -9.35 -0.85 -8.48
CA VAL A 38 -9.73 0.04 -9.56
C VAL A 38 -10.05 -0.81 -10.77
N ARG A 39 -11.29 -0.70 -11.27
CA ARG A 39 -11.75 -1.52 -12.40
C ARG A 39 -11.49 -3.01 -12.18
N GLY A 40 -11.71 -3.48 -10.97
CA GLY A 40 -11.56 -4.90 -10.62
C GLY A 40 -10.14 -5.36 -10.32
N LYS A 41 -9.15 -4.48 -10.40
CA LYS A 41 -7.74 -4.82 -10.14
C LYS A 41 -7.30 -4.28 -8.79
N GLY A 42 -6.84 -5.18 -7.91
CA GLY A 42 -6.40 -4.80 -6.57
C GLY A 42 -5.05 -4.10 -6.56
N PHE A 43 -4.94 -3.04 -5.80
CA PHE A 43 -3.67 -2.31 -5.66
C PHE A 43 -3.23 -2.14 -4.19
N VAL A 44 -4.14 -2.26 -3.24
CA VAL A 44 -3.84 -2.30 -1.80
C VAL A 44 -4.72 -3.38 -1.19
N MET A 45 -4.13 -4.29 -0.42
CA MET A 45 -4.87 -5.41 0.14
C MET A 45 -4.47 -5.67 1.58
N HIS A 46 -5.46 -6.00 2.40
CA HIS A 46 -5.21 -6.51 3.74
C HIS A 46 -4.76 -7.97 3.62
N ARG A 47 -3.64 -8.31 4.26
CA ARG A 47 -3.12 -9.66 4.19
C ARG A 47 -3.45 -10.43 5.47
N PRO A 48 -4.02 -11.64 5.36
CA PRO A 48 -4.28 -12.45 6.55
C PRO A 48 -2.99 -13.00 7.14
N PRO A 49 -2.97 -13.34 8.43
CA PRO A 49 -1.80 -14.01 9.03
C PRO A 49 -1.47 -15.30 8.27
N GLY A 50 -0.19 -15.58 8.12
CA GLY A 50 0.26 -16.78 7.44
C GLY A 50 1.75 -17.04 7.67
N ARG A 51 2.17 -18.27 7.37
CA ARG A 51 3.54 -18.72 7.66
C ARG A 51 4.62 -18.02 6.85
N THR A 52 4.26 -17.41 5.74
CA THR A 52 5.23 -16.74 4.87
C THR A 52 5.59 -15.34 5.34
N ALA A 53 4.93 -14.83 6.36
CA ALA A 53 5.19 -13.49 6.89
C ALA A 53 5.19 -13.53 8.42
N LEU A 54 6.32 -13.93 8.99
CA LEU A 54 6.50 -14.03 10.44
C LEU A 54 7.24 -12.82 10.97
N ASP A 55 6.78 -12.32 12.12
CA ASP A 55 7.48 -11.26 12.82
C ASP A 55 8.77 -11.82 13.43
N PRO A 56 9.95 -11.34 13.03
CA PRO A 56 11.21 -11.88 13.55
C PRO A 56 11.40 -11.66 15.05
N ALA A 57 10.68 -10.70 15.63
CA ALA A 57 10.79 -10.45 17.07
C ALA A 57 10.01 -11.48 17.90
N THR A 58 8.93 -12.03 17.38
CA THR A 58 8.07 -12.96 18.13
C THR A 58 7.99 -14.35 17.55
N GLY A 59 8.34 -14.54 16.27
CA GLY A 59 8.16 -15.79 15.55
C GLY A 59 6.74 -16.09 15.15
N GLU A 60 5.81 -15.19 15.45
CA GLU A 60 4.40 -15.35 15.12
C GLU A 60 4.04 -14.64 13.81
N PRO A 61 3.00 -15.09 13.10
CA PRO A 61 2.56 -14.38 11.90
C PRO A 61 2.13 -12.95 12.20
N PHE A 62 2.48 -12.02 11.31
CA PHE A 62 1.95 -10.67 11.39
C PHE A 62 0.43 -10.70 11.23
N THR A 63 -0.27 -9.88 11.99
CA THR A 63 -1.73 -9.85 11.98
C THR A 63 -2.32 -8.61 11.32
N ASP A 64 -1.48 -7.63 10.99
CA ASP A 64 -1.94 -6.32 10.53
C ASP A 64 -1.24 -5.84 9.26
N LEU A 65 -0.89 -6.76 8.37
CA LEU A 65 -0.17 -6.40 7.16
C LEU A 65 -1.06 -5.84 6.06
N LEU A 66 -0.53 -4.83 5.37
CA LEU A 66 -1.05 -4.36 4.09
C LEU A 66 -0.04 -4.74 3.02
N VAL A 67 -0.56 -5.13 1.86
CA VAL A 67 0.22 -5.33 0.64
C VAL A 67 -0.08 -4.15 -0.28
N ILE A 68 0.95 -3.44 -0.72
CA ILE A 68 0.80 -2.25 -1.55
C ILE A 68 1.58 -2.47 -2.84
N GLN A 69 0.90 -2.39 -3.99
CA GLN A 69 1.54 -2.51 -5.29
C GLN A 69 2.45 -1.31 -5.53
N VAL A 70 3.58 -1.55 -6.19
CA VAL A 70 4.50 -0.48 -6.57
C VAL A 70 4.76 -0.57 -8.08
N PRO A 71 5.21 0.54 -8.71
CA PRO A 71 5.37 0.56 -10.18
C PRO A 71 6.36 -0.47 -10.71
N ASP A 72 7.48 -0.69 -10.02
CA ASP A 72 8.50 -1.62 -10.48
C ASP A 72 9.42 -2.04 -9.33
N GLU A 73 10.36 -2.91 -9.65
CA GLU A 73 11.32 -3.44 -8.68
C GLU A 73 12.23 -2.35 -8.12
N SER A 74 12.56 -1.36 -8.92
CA SER A 74 13.39 -0.24 -8.48
C SER A 74 12.70 0.57 -7.38
N ASP A 75 11.42 0.87 -7.55
CA ASP A 75 10.64 1.59 -6.55
C ASP A 75 10.46 0.74 -5.28
N LYS A 76 10.26 -0.57 -5.47
CA LYS A 76 10.18 -1.50 -4.35
C LYS A 76 11.46 -1.47 -3.52
N GLN A 77 12.59 -1.56 -4.20
CA GLN A 77 13.88 -1.61 -3.52
C GLN A 77 14.16 -0.29 -2.78
N ALA A 78 13.80 0.84 -3.37
CA ALA A 78 13.98 2.14 -2.73
C ALA A 78 13.20 2.23 -1.41
N LEU A 79 11.99 1.70 -1.38
CA LEU A 79 11.18 1.73 -0.15
C LEU A 79 11.70 0.73 0.89
N VAL A 80 12.07 -0.46 0.47
CA VAL A 80 12.52 -1.51 1.38
C VAL A 80 13.89 -1.20 1.98
N ASP A 81 14.77 -0.60 1.21
CA ASP A 81 16.13 -0.32 1.66
C ASP A 81 16.24 0.95 2.52
N ASP A 82 15.22 1.77 2.57
CA ASP A 82 15.25 2.99 3.38
C ASP A 82 14.95 2.65 4.85
N PRO A 83 15.96 2.77 5.73
CA PRO A 83 15.78 2.39 7.15
C PRO A 83 14.85 3.34 7.91
N THR A 84 14.50 4.49 7.34
CA THR A 84 13.58 5.43 7.98
C THR A 84 12.12 5.11 7.68
N LEU A 85 11.87 4.14 6.76
CA LEU A 85 10.52 3.76 6.35
C LEU A 85 10.17 2.38 6.91
N PRO A 86 8.88 2.12 7.16
CA PRO A 86 8.44 0.84 7.73
C PRO A 86 8.18 -0.27 6.70
N PHE A 87 8.45 -0.01 5.41
CA PHE A 87 8.15 -0.97 4.35
C PHE A 87 9.17 -2.09 4.31
N PHE A 88 8.70 -3.31 4.03
CA PHE A 88 9.56 -4.48 3.93
C PHE A 88 9.03 -5.45 2.89
N THR A 89 9.79 -6.51 2.65
CA THR A 89 9.37 -7.57 1.75
C THR A 89 9.68 -8.91 2.39
N ILE A 90 9.15 -9.98 1.81
CA ILE A 90 9.37 -11.35 2.27
C ILE A 90 9.79 -12.19 1.07
N ASP A 91 10.40 -13.35 1.33
CA ASP A 91 10.86 -14.24 0.25
C ASP A 91 9.74 -14.64 -0.69
N HIS A 92 8.53 -14.83 -0.15
CA HIS A 92 7.35 -15.17 -0.95
C HIS A 92 7.03 -14.09 -2.01
N PHE A 93 7.48 -12.86 -1.79
CA PHE A 93 7.26 -11.74 -2.71
C PHE A 93 8.47 -11.43 -3.59
N HIS A 94 9.46 -12.30 -3.60
CA HIS A 94 10.61 -12.09 -4.47
C HIS A 94 10.17 -12.00 -5.95
N GLY A 95 10.57 -10.93 -6.61
CA GLY A 95 10.18 -10.69 -8.00
C GLY A 95 8.78 -10.11 -8.18
N TYR A 96 8.04 -9.93 -7.10
CA TYR A 96 6.69 -9.36 -7.14
C TYR A 96 6.75 -7.89 -6.76
N ALA A 97 6.21 -7.01 -7.59
CA ALA A 97 6.31 -5.56 -7.40
C ALA A 97 5.29 -5.07 -6.37
N ALA A 98 5.53 -5.41 -5.12
CA ALA A 98 4.70 -4.98 -4.00
C ALA A 98 5.55 -4.93 -2.74
N VAL A 99 5.15 -4.08 -1.79
CA VAL A 99 5.76 -4.00 -0.47
C VAL A 99 4.74 -4.33 0.60
N LEU A 100 5.23 -4.67 1.78
CA LEU A 100 4.39 -4.94 2.94
C LEU A 100 4.65 -3.86 3.99
N VAL A 101 3.61 -3.56 4.76
CA VAL A 101 3.74 -2.65 5.91
C VAL A 101 2.76 -3.08 6.99
N GLN A 102 3.18 -2.98 8.25
CA GLN A 102 2.28 -3.19 9.38
C GLN A 102 1.45 -1.93 9.58
N GLN A 103 0.13 -2.09 9.74
CA GLN A 103 -0.74 -0.94 9.99
C GLN A 103 -0.34 -0.21 11.26
N SER A 104 0.16 -0.95 12.25
CA SER A 104 0.63 -0.38 13.51
C SER A 104 1.85 0.53 13.34
N ARG A 105 2.55 0.43 12.21
CA ARG A 105 3.73 1.24 11.94
C ARG A 105 3.51 2.32 10.88
N LEU A 106 2.28 2.53 10.43
CA LEU A 106 1.99 3.58 9.45
C LEU A 106 2.35 4.97 9.95
N GLY A 107 2.36 5.17 11.28
CA GLY A 107 2.76 6.45 11.86
C GLY A 107 4.23 6.82 11.62
N GLU A 108 5.03 5.92 11.08
CA GLU A 108 6.43 6.20 10.73
C GLU A 108 6.55 6.95 9.40
N VAL A 109 5.44 7.09 8.65
CA VAL A 109 5.39 7.95 7.46
C VAL A 109 4.35 9.02 7.69
N SER A 110 4.48 10.13 6.95
CA SER A 110 3.47 11.17 7.00
C SER A 110 2.26 10.77 6.14
N ARG A 111 1.11 11.40 6.40
CA ARG A 111 -0.06 11.18 5.58
C ARG A 111 0.21 11.54 4.11
N ASP A 112 0.99 12.59 3.86
CA ASP A 112 1.33 13.01 2.49
C ASP A 112 2.18 11.96 1.79
N GLU A 113 3.18 11.39 2.48
CA GLU A 113 3.99 10.31 1.92
C GLU A 113 3.15 9.07 1.63
N LEU A 114 2.26 8.71 2.56
CA LEU A 114 1.36 7.58 2.35
C LEU A 114 0.46 7.82 1.15
N ALA A 115 -0.07 9.04 1.01
CA ALA A 115 -0.92 9.38 -0.14
C ALA A 115 -0.18 9.22 -1.47
N GLU A 116 1.09 9.62 -1.53
CA GLU A 116 1.90 9.43 -2.74
C GLU A 116 2.09 7.95 -3.06
N ILE A 117 2.41 7.16 -2.04
CA ILE A 117 2.65 5.72 -2.22
C ILE A 117 1.38 5.02 -2.69
N LEU A 118 0.24 5.32 -2.07
CA LEU A 118 -1.03 4.70 -2.44
C LEU A 118 -1.51 5.16 -3.82
N THR A 119 -1.27 6.42 -4.18
CA THR A 119 -1.59 6.93 -5.51
C THR A 119 -0.74 6.23 -6.58
N ASP A 120 0.54 6.02 -6.32
CA ASP A 120 1.41 5.29 -7.23
C ASP A 120 0.93 3.84 -7.41
N ALA A 121 0.46 3.21 -6.33
CA ALA A 121 -0.12 1.87 -6.40
C ALA A 121 -1.35 1.86 -7.32
N TRP A 122 -2.24 2.84 -7.16
CA TRP A 122 -3.42 2.98 -8.01
C TRP A 122 -3.02 3.16 -9.48
N LEU A 123 -1.99 3.97 -9.74
CA LEU A 123 -1.51 4.21 -11.10
C LEU A 123 -1.01 2.92 -11.77
N THR A 124 -0.51 1.94 -11.01
CA THR A 124 -0.05 0.68 -11.60
C THR A 124 -1.19 -0.15 -12.16
N LYS A 125 -2.40 0.02 -11.63
CA LYS A 125 -3.55 -0.83 -11.97
C LYS A 125 -4.65 -0.11 -12.73
N ALA A 126 -4.67 1.22 -12.70
CA ALA A 126 -5.68 1.98 -13.43
C ALA A 126 -5.50 1.82 -14.94
N PRO A 127 -6.59 1.73 -15.71
CA PRO A 127 -6.50 1.66 -17.17
C PRO A 127 -5.82 2.91 -17.74
N PRO A 128 -5.16 2.79 -18.90
CA PRO A 128 -4.41 3.93 -19.48
C PRO A 128 -5.21 5.22 -19.61
N ALA A 129 -6.47 5.14 -20.06
CA ALA A 129 -7.28 6.32 -20.22
C ALA A 129 -7.59 6.99 -18.88
N LEU A 130 -7.84 6.18 -17.85
CA LEU A 130 -8.13 6.71 -16.52
C LEU A 130 -6.88 7.33 -15.89
N ARG A 131 -5.71 6.69 -16.05
CA ARG A 131 -4.44 7.26 -15.61
C ARG A 131 -4.16 8.60 -16.27
N LYS A 132 -4.35 8.65 -17.58
CA LYS A 132 -4.10 9.86 -18.36
C LYS A 132 -4.99 11.01 -17.87
N ALA A 133 -6.26 10.74 -17.66
CA ALA A 133 -7.20 11.75 -17.17
C ALA A 133 -6.81 12.25 -15.78
N PHE A 134 -6.42 11.34 -14.91
CA PHE A 134 -6.00 11.70 -13.54
C PHE A 134 -4.74 12.57 -13.56
N LEU A 135 -3.75 12.20 -14.35
CA LEU A 135 -2.48 12.94 -14.42
C LEU A 135 -2.69 14.32 -15.09
N ALA A 136 -3.64 14.43 -16.03
CA ALA A 136 -3.93 15.71 -16.66
C ALA A 136 -4.57 16.70 -15.69
N ASP A 137 -5.36 16.20 -14.74
CA ASP A 137 -6.02 17.04 -13.73
C ASP A 137 -5.07 17.43 -12.59
N GLY A 138 -4.02 16.66 -12.44
CA GLY A 138 -3.06 16.87 -11.39
C GLY A 138 -2.00 17.87 -11.75
#